data_74e854efbbbd1545ca405f348f7ad44d
#
_entry.id   74e854efbbbd1545ca405f348f7ad44d
#
_cell.length_a   1.000
_cell.length_b   1.000
_cell.length_c   1.000
_cell.angle_alpha   90.00
_cell.angle_beta   90.00
_cell.angle_gamma   90.00
#
_symmetry.space_group_name_H-M   'P 1'
#
loop_
_entity.id
_entity.type
_entity.pdbx_description
1 polymer ?
#
loop_
_entity_poly.entity_id
_entity_poly.type
_entity_poly.pdbx_seq_one_letter_code
_entity_poly.pdbx_strand_id
1 'polypeptide(L)'
;RNNRVSNPDGIIQPEDVSKINQMLQFVEDSLTIEISVVAVESIGDADARMFATDLFKHWGIGKKGEDNGLLILLVTDPAQRAVVFETGYGIEGILPDAICYRLQQKYMIQDLKAGNFSLGMVNGVAAVGNYLLNADYERSTNSSNDVTSGNLVIAFVVIFLFIIFIMILSYIIKRRPRIC
;
A
#
# COMPACT_ATOMS: atom_id res chain seq x y z
N ARG A 1 -16.98 -7.24 8.22
CA ARG A 1 -16.53 -7.29 9.63
C ARG A 1 -16.51 -5.87 10.20
N ASN A 2 -17.29 -5.61 11.26
CA ASN A 2 -17.33 -4.29 11.89
C ASN A 2 -16.18 -4.06 12.90
N ASN A 3 -15.36 -5.07 13.18
CA ASN A 3 -14.23 -4.99 14.10
C ASN A 3 -13.00 -5.62 13.43
N ARG A 4 -12.02 -4.78 13.11
CA ARG A 4 -10.74 -5.17 12.51
C ARG A 4 -9.63 -5.36 13.55
N VAL A 5 -9.94 -5.07 14.81
CA VAL A 5 -9.00 -5.21 15.93
C VAL A 5 -9.45 -6.33 16.85
N SER A 6 -8.62 -7.34 17.02
CA SER A 6 -8.75 -8.38 18.04
C SER A 6 -7.79 -8.08 19.18
N ASN A 7 -8.34 -7.82 20.37
CA ASN A 7 -7.59 -7.40 21.56
C ASN A 7 -8.20 -8.09 22.82
N PRO A 8 -8.15 -9.44 22.87
CA PRO A 8 -8.81 -10.18 23.94
C PRO A 8 -8.22 -9.87 25.33
N ASP A 9 -6.94 -9.59 25.40
CA ASP A 9 -6.21 -9.37 26.66
C ASP A 9 -6.18 -7.89 27.09
N GLY A 10 -6.88 -7.00 26.36
CA GLY A 10 -6.98 -5.58 26.72
C GLY A 10 -5.66 -4.79 26.63
N ILE A 11 -4.72 -5.25 25.79
CA ILE A 11 -3.39 -4.63 25.61
C ILE A 11 -3.51 -3.22 25.01
N ILE A 12 -4.41 -3.06 24.04
CA ILE A 12 -4.71 -1.78 23.42
C ILE A 12 -5.89 -1.13 24.19
N GLN A 13 -5.74 0.13 24.56
CA GLN A 13 -6.79 0.85 25.28
C GLN A 13 -8.06 1.00 24.41
N PRO A 14 -9.28 0.98 24.98
CA PRO A 14 -10.52 1.01 24.21
C PRO A 14 -10.66 2.21 23.26
N GLU A 15 -10.20 3.38 23.66
CA GLU A 15 -10.18 4.58 22.83
C GLU A 15 -9.22 4.44 21.63
N ASP A 16 -8.08 3.76 21.81
CA ASP A 16 -7.11 3.51 20.74
C ASP A 16 -7.58 2.39 19.80
N VAL A 17 -8.28 1.37 20.31
CA VAL A 17 -8.98 0.39 19.47
C VAL A 17 -9.98 1.10 18.54
N SER A 18 -10.72 2.08 19.05
CA SER A 18 -11.67 2.87 18.25
C SER A 18 -10.96 3.68 17.16
N LYS A 19 -9.85 4.34 17.50
CA LYS A 19 -9.02 5.10 16.55
C LYS A 19 -8.44 4.19 15.47
N ILE A 20 -7.87 3.04 15.86
CA ILE A 20 -7.33 2.06 14.93
C ILE A 20 -8.42 1.57 13.97
N ASN A 21 -9.60 1.19 14.47
CA ASN A 21 -10.71 0.74 13.60
C ASN A 21 -11.11 1.83 12.58
N GLN A 22 -11.16 3.10 12.98
CA GLN A 22 -11.46 4.22 12.07
C GLN A 22 -10.38 4.37 10.97
N MET A 23 -9.10 4.31 11.34
CA MET A 23 -8.00 4.37 10.38
C MET A 23 -8.03 3.20 9.40
N LEU A 24 -8.26 1.98 9.88
CA LEU A 24 -8.35 0.78 9.06
C LEU A 24 -9.54 0.82 8.11
N GLN A 25 -10.70 1.31 8.58
CA GLN A 25 -11.86 1.52 7.73
C GLN A 25 -11.56 2.51 6.61
N PHE A 26 -10.91 3.64 6.92
CA PHE A 26 -10.56 4.65 5.93
C PHE A 26 -9.60 4.11 4.86
N VAL A 27 -8.60 3.30 5.24
CA VAL A 27 -7.67 2.66 4.29
C VAL A 27 -8.41 1.68 3.41
N GLU A 28 -9.28 0.84 3.97
CA GLU A 28 -10.06 -0.13 3.20
C GLU A 28 -11.03 0.53 2.23
N ASP A 29 -11.72 1.59 2.66
CA ASP A 29 -12.65 2.34 1.80
C ASP A 29 -11.91 3.07 0.64
N SER A 30 -10.67 3.50 0.89
CA SER A 30 -9.87 4.24 -0.09
C SER A 30 -9.11 3.34 -1.07
N LEU A 31 -8.52 2.23 -0.57
CA LEU A 31 -7.56 1.41 -1.30
C LEU A 31 -8.02 -0.03 -1.52
N THR A 32 -9.17 -0.40 -0.96
CA THR A 32 -9.68 -1.79 -0.92
C THR A 32 -8.77 -2.79 -0.18
N ILE A 33 -7.71 -2.34 0.49
CA ILE A 33 -6.77 -3.17 1.25
C ILE A 33 -7.39 -3.51 2.60
N GLU A 34 -7.51 -4.81 2.92
CA GLU A 34 -8.01 -5.28 4.20
C GLU A 34 -6.87 -5.39 5.22
N ILE A 35 -6.95 -4.64 6.32
CA ILE A 35 -5.97 -4.69 7.39
C ILE A 35 -6.65 -5.19 8.67
N SER A 36 -6.05 -6.20 9.30
CA SER A 36 -6.45 -6.73 10.60
C SER A 36 -5.34 -6.52 11.63
N VAL A 37 -5.72 -6.17 12.85
CA VAL A 37 -4.80 -5.98 13.99
C VAL A 37 -5.13 -6.99 15.06
N VAL A 38 -4.11 -7.67 15.59
CA VAL A 38 -4.23 -8.60 16.70
C VAL A 38 -3.21 -8.23 17.77
N ALA A 39 -3.66 -8.06 19.00
CA ALA A 39 -2.80 -7.86 20.16
C ALA A 39 -3.15 -8.89 21.22
N VAL A 40 -2.19 -9.74 21.54
CA VAL A 40 -2.32 -10.85 22.52
C VAL A 40 -1.14 -10.85 23.49
N GLU A 41 -1.40 -11.30 24.72
CA GLU A 41 -0.35 -11.47 25.69
C GLU A 41 0.58 -12.62 25.29
N SER A 42 0.03 -13.78 24.97
CA SER A 42 0.79 -14.99 24.64
C SER A 42 0.17 -15.77 23.48
N ILE A 43 1.01 -16.48 22.76
CA ILE A 43 0.65 -17.42 21.68
C ILE A 43 1.07 -18.87 22.02
N GLY A 44 1.29 -19.17 23.31
CA GLY A 44 1.83 -20.45 23.77
C GLY A 44 3.27 -20.66 23.31
N ASP A 45 3.58 -21.86 22.84
CA ASP A 45 4.94 -22.22 22.38
C ASP A 45 5.17 -21.94 20.88
N ALA A 46 4.23 -21.24 20.21
CA ALA A 46 4.30 -20.99 18.78
C ALA A 46 5.34 -19.90 18.45
N ASP A 47 6.00 -20.02 17.30
CA ASP A 47 6.76 -18.94 16.70
C ASP A 47 5.81 -17.83 16.21
N ALA A 48 6.10 -16.57 16.51
CA ALA A 48 5.22 -15.46 16.22
C ALA A 48 4.97 -15.24 14.71
N ARG A 49 5.97 -15.52 13.87
CA ARG A 49 5.82 -15.41 12.41
C ARG A 49 4.96 -16.53 11.87
N MET A 50 5.21 -17.77 12.30
CA MET A 50 4.37 -18.91 11.89
C MET A 50 2.93 -18.72 12.35
N PHE A 51 2.73 -18.27 13.59
CA PHE A 51 1.40 -17.97 14.12
C PHE A 51 0.69 -16.89 13.30
N ALA A 52 1.37 -15.80 12.93
CA ALA A 52 0.81 -14.75 12.09
C ALA A 52 0.40 -15.28 10.71
N THR A 53 1.24 -16.08 10.06
CA THR A 53 0.95 -16.70 8.76
C THR A 53 -0.27 -17.62 8.81
N ASP A 54 -0.35 -18.48 9.83
CA ASP A 54 -1.47 -19.40 10.01
C ASP A 54 -2.77 -18.64 10.31
N LEU A 55 -2.69 -17.61 11.15
CA LEU A 55 -3.83 -16.76 11.50
C LEU A 55 -4.34 -15.97 10.27
N PHE A 56 -3.42 -15.40 9.49
CA PHE A 56 -3.72 -14.70 8.25
C PHE A 56 -4.51 -15.57 7.28
N LYS A 57 -4.04 -16.81 7.06
CA LYS A 57 -4.70 -17.79 6.19
C LYS A 57 -6.05 -18.26 6.76
N HIS A 58 -6.08 -18.54 8.07
CA HIS A 58 -7.30 -19.03 8.72
C HIS A 58 -8.42 -17.98 8.68
N TRP A 59 -8.09 -16.71 8.87
CA TRP A 59 -9.06 -15.63 8.80
C TRP A 59 -9.39 -15.22 7.38
N GLY A 60 -8.56 -15.59 6.39
CA GLY A 60 -8.73 -15.22 5.00
C GLY A 60 -8.67 -13.70 4.83
N ILE A 61 -7.63 -13.07 5.43
CA ILE A 61 -7.45 -11.61 5.39
C ILE A 61 -7.07 -11.19 3.96
N GLY A 62 -7.80 -10.22 3.43
CA GLY A 62 -7.70 -9.78 2.04
C GLY A 62 -8.83 -10.29 1.17
N LYS A 63 -9.07 -9.63 0.05
CA LYS A 63 -10.13 -10.01 -0.88
C LYS A 63 -9.70 -11.19 -1.73
N LYS A 64 -10.63 -12.12 -1.92
CA LYS A 64 -10.39 -13.33 -2.71
C LYS A 64 -10.00 -12.98 -4.15
N GLY A 65 -8.82 -13.45 -4.56
CA GLY A 65 -8.27 -13.21 -5.90
C GLY A 65 -7.47 -11.92 -6.05
N GLU A 66 -7.51 -11.03 -5.04
CA GLU A 66 -6.69 -9.83 -4.97
C GLU A 66 -5.51 -10.03 -4.01
N ASP A 67 -5.67 -10.89 -2.99
CA ASP A 67 -4.70 -11.21 -1.93
C ASP A 67 -4.12 -9.94 -1.28
N ASN A 68 -4.97 -8.91 -1.13
CA ASN A 68 -4.64 -7.54 -0.73
C ASN A 68 -4.82 -7.31 0.78
N GLY A 69 -4.41 -8.28 1.57
CA GLY A 69 -4.54 -8.27 3.03
C GLY A 69 -3.24 -7.92 3.75
N LEU A 70 -3.36 -7.38 4.98
CA LEU A 70 -2.29 -7.20 5.95
C LEU A 70 -2.77 -7.61 7.34
N LEU A 71 -1.99 -8.45 8.03
CA LEU A 71 -2.15 -8.71 9.46
C LEU A 71 -1.01 -8.02 10.23
N ILE A 72 -1.37 -7.27 11.27
CA ILE A 72 -0.43 -6.72 12.24
C ILE A 72 -0.65 -7.45 13.56
N LEU A 73 0.27 -8.33 13.93
CA LEU A 73 0.25 -9.08 15.18
C LEU A 73 1.22 -8.47 16.19
N LEU A 74 0.74 -8.22 17.40
CA LEU A 74 1.55 -7.89 18.57
C LEU A 74 1.42 -9.00 19.62
N VAL A 75 2.56 -9.56 20.05
CA VAL A 75 2.69 -10.47 21.20
C VAL A 75 3.47 -9.73 22.28
N THR A 76 2.94 -9.68 23.51
CA THR A 76 3.54 -8.87 24.59
C THR A 76 4.27 -9.69 25.66
N ASP A 77 4.12 -11.01 25.69
CA ASP A 77 4.87 -11.88 26.57
C ASP A 77 6.39 -11.58 26.48
N PRO A 78 7.07 -11.27 27.59
CA PRO A 78 8.51 -10.96 27.56
C PRO A 78 9.39 -12.02 26.93
N ALA A 79 9.01 -13.30 27.01
CA ALA A 79 9.77 -14.41 26.44
C ALA A 79 9.63 -14.50 24.91
N GLN A 80 8.53 -13.98 24.36
CA GLN A 80 8.18 -14.10 22.94
C GLN A 80 7.80 -12.77 22.29
N ARG A 81 8.11 -11.65 22.95
CA ARG A 81 7.69 -10.31 22.50
C ARG A 81 8.06 -10.05 21.05
N ALA A 82 7.03 -9.83 20.24
CA ALA A 82 7.19 -9.61 18.81
C ALA A 82 6.10 -8.68 18.26
N VAL A 83 6.46 -7.95 17.22
CA VAL A 83 5.50 -7.35 16.30
C VAL A 83 5.76 -7.93 14.91
N VAL A 84 4.74 -8.49 14.28
CA VAL A 84 4.82 -9.16 12.97
C VAL A 84 3.83 -8.52 12.03
N PHE A 85 4.29 -8.20 10.84
CA PHE A 85 3.45 -7.84 9.70
C PHE A 85 3.45 -9.01 8.73
N GLU A 86 2.26 -9.51 8.40
CA GLU A 86 2.06 -10.56 7.41
C GLU A 86 1.26 -9.98 6.25
N THR A 87 1.86 -9.94 5.07
CA THR A 87 1.29 -9.33 3.86
C THR A 87 0.78 -10.39 2.91
N GLY A 88 -0.38 -10.14 2.30
CA GLY A 88 -0.83 -10.91 1.15
C GLY A 88 -0.04 -10.55 -0.10
N TYR A 89 0.07 -11.49 -1.03
CA TYR A 89 0.87 -11.36 -2.25
C TYR A 89 0.48 -10.12 -3.10
N GLY A 90 -0.81 -9.74 -3.07
CA GLY A 90 -1.32 -8.60 -3.85
C GLY A 90 -0.80 -7.24 -3.41
N ILE A 91 -0.29 -7.11 -2.17
CA ILE A 91 0.27 -5.85 -1.66
C ILE A 91 1.79 -5.86 -1.47
N GLU A 92 2.46 -6.99 -1.69
CA GLU A 92 3.93 -7.08 -1.55
C GLU A 92 4.67 -6.10 -2.46
N GLY A 93 4.13 -5.80 -3.64
CA GLY A 93 4.68 -4.80 -4.55
C GLY A 93 4.62 -3.36 -4.03
N ILE A 94 3.72 -3.06 -3.09
CA ILE A 94 3.56 -1.74 -2.48
C ILE A 94 4.18 -1.74 -1.08
N LEU A 95 3.95 -2.80 -0.31
CA LEU A 95 4.37 -2.96 1.07
C LEU A 95 5.27 -4.21 1.24
N PRO A 96 6.47 -4.22 0.64
CA PRO A 96 7.41 -5.33 0.81
C PRO A 96 7.99 -5.38 2.23
N ASP A 97 8.52 -6.53 2.62
CA ASP A 97 9.11 -6.79 3.96
C ASP A 97 10.08 -5.70 4.43
N ALA A 98 10.91 -5.18 3.54
CA ALA A 98 11.86 -4.12 3.88
C ALA A 98 11.17 -2.81 4.31
N ILE A 99 10.02 -2.51 3.73
CA ILE A 99 9.18 -1.37 4.13
C ILE A 99 8.48 -1.68 5.46
N CYS A 100 7.88 -2.86 5.60
CA CYS A 100 7.29 -3.32 6.86
C CYS A 100 8.27 -3.17 8.02
N TYR A 101 9.49 -3.68 7.86
CA TYR A 101 10.55 -3.57 8.85
C TYR A 101 10.90 -2.11 9.19
N ARG A 102 11.03 -1.24 8.19
CA ARG A 102 11.33 0.19 8.41
C ARG A 102 10.21 0.90 9.16
N LEU A 103 8.95 0.62 8.84
CA LEU A 103 7.79 1.19 9.53
C LEU A 103 7.76 0.74 10.99
N GLN A 104 7.98 -0.55 11.26
CA GLN A 104 8.07 -1.09 12.63
C GLN A 104 9.17 -0.39 13.41
N GLN A 105 10.41 -0.35 12.88
CA GLN A 105 11.56 0.24 13.57
C GLN A 105 11.35 1.74 13.89
N LYS A 106 10.80 2.48 12.95
CA LYS A 106 10.67 3.93 13.07
C LYS A 106 9.49 4.36 13.95
N TYR A 107 8.37 3.64 13.91
CA TYR A 107 7.12 4.12 14.48
C TYR A 107 6.56 3.25 15.61
N MET A 108 7.09 2.02 15.81
CA MET A 108 6.55 1.12 16.83
C MET A 108 7.56 0.71 17.89
N ILE A 109 8.76 0.32 17.48
CA ILE A 109 9.71 -0.42 18.34
C ILE A 109 10.08 0.37 19.61
N GLN A 110 10.22 1.68 19.53
CA GLN A 110 10.57 2.48 20.72
C GLN A 110 9.47 2.41 21.78
N ASP A 111 8.21 2.62 21.38
CA ASP A 111 7.06 2.58 22.28
C ASP A 111 6.83 1.16 22.82
N LEU A 112 6.89 0.14 21.94
CA LEU A 112 6.73 -1.26 22.34
C LEU A 112 7.79 -1.71 23.33
N LYS A 113 9.06 -1.30 23.17
CA LYS A 113 10.14 -1.58 24.13
C LYS A 113 9.92 -0.87 25.48
N ALA A 114 9.33 0.31 25.46
CA ALA A 114 8.98 1.07 26.67
C ALA A 114 7.74 0.50 27.38
N GLY A 115 7.05 -0.50 26.81
CA GLY A 115 5.78 -1.03 27.33
C GLY A 115 4.55 -0.21 26.95
N ASN A 116 4.69 0.83 26.14
CA ASN A 116 3.59 1.67 25.64
C ASN A 116 2.90 0.98 24.45
N PHE A 117 2.37 -0.22 24.66
CA PHE A 117 1.84 -1.07 23.60
C PHE A 117 0.73 -0.41 22.79
N SER A 118 -0.23 0.23 23.47
CA SER A 118 -1.34 0.93 22.83
C SER A 118 -0.86 2.01 21.86
N LEU A 119 0.04 2.88 22.34
CA LEU A 119 0.64 3.97 21.55
C LEU A 119 1.44 3.42 20.36
N GLY A 120 2.27 2.40 20.59
CA GLY A 120 3.07 1.77 19.53
C GLY A 120 2.20 1.19 18.42
N MET A 121 1.04 0.60 18.77
CA MET A 121 0.10 0.07 17.80
C MET A 121 -0.60 1.18 17.01
N VAL A 122 -1.07 2.25 17.68
CA VAL A 122 -1.67 3.41 17.01
C VAL A 122 -0.69 4.04 16.02
N ASN A 123 0.55 4.29 16.45
CA ASN A 123 1.59 4.89 15.62
C ASN A 123 1.93 4.01 14.42
N GLY A 124 2.03 2.69 14.63
CA GLY A 124 2.31 1.72 13.56
C GLY A 124 1.21 1.66 12.52
N VAL A 125 -0.05 1.56 12.95
CA VAL A 125 -1.21 1.53 12.04
C VAL A 125 -1.32 2.83 11.25
N ALA A 126 -1.14 3.98 11.91
CA ALA A 126 -1.14 5.28 11.25
C ALA A 126 -0.02 5.39 10.20
N ALA A 127 1.19 4.89 10.53
CA ALA A 127 2.32 4.91 9.61
C ALA A 127 2.09 4.02 8.38
N VAL A 128 1.52 2.82 8.56
CA VAL A 128 1.14 1.91 7.47
C VAL A 128 0.08 2.56 6.59
N GLY A 129 -0.99 3.08 7.17
CA GLY A 129 -2.07 3.73 6.43
C GLY A 129 -1.56 4.91 5.59
N ASN A 130 -0.77 5.79 6.19
CA ASN A 130 -0.16 6.91 5.48
C ASN A 130 0.78 6.46 4.36
N TYR A 131 1.55 5.40 4.58
CA TYR A 131 2.43 4.86 3.55
C TYR A 131 1.66 4.34 2.34
N LEU A 132 0.62 3.54 2.58
CA LEU A 132 -0.21 2.95 1.53
C LEU A 132 -0.95 4.03 0.72
N LEU A 133 -1.54 5.04 1.38
CA LEU A 133 -2.22 6.15 0.73
C LEU A 133 -1.28 6.98 -0.15
N ASN A 134 -0.06 7.26 0.32
CA ASN A 134 0.93 8.00 -0.46
C ASN A 134 1.46 7.19 -1.65
N ALA A 135 1.68 5.88 -1.49
CA ALA A 135 2.12 5.01 -2.58
C ALA A 135 1.06 4.90 -3.70
N ASP A 136 -0.23 4.90 -3.35
CA ASP A 136 -1.32 4.93 -4.31
C ASP A 136 -1.41 6.27 -5.03
N TYR A 137 -1.27 7.38 -4.32
CA TYR A 137 -1.24 8.72 -4.90
C TYR A 137 -0.09 8.87 -5.92
N GLU A 138 1.14 8.43 -5.58
CA GLU A 138 2.29 8.48 -6.49
C GLU A 138 2.06 7.61 -7.74
N ARG A 139 1.46 6.42 -7.58
CA ARG A 139 1.13 5.55 -8.71
C ARG A 139 0.10 6.19 -9.65
N SER A 140 -0.95 6.79 -9.11
CA SER A 140 -2.00 7.44 -9.88
C SER A 140 -1.49 8.66 -10.64
N THR A 141 -0.61 9.47 -10.03
CA THR A 141 0.00 10.65 -10.67
C THR A 141 0.99 10.28 -11.76
N ASN A 142 1.81 9.24 -11.56
CA ASN A 142 2.74 8.75 -12.57
C ASN A 142 2.00 8.18 -13.78
N SER A 143 0.93 7.41 -13.57
CA SER A 143 0.08 6.89 -14.65
C SER A 143 -0.55 8.00 -15.49
N SER A 144 -0.99 9.09 -14.87
CA SER A 144 -1.56 10.24 -15.59
C SER A 144 -0.51 11.02 -16.39
N ASN A 145 0.72 11.11 -15.90
CA ASN A 145 1.81 11.79 -16.58
C ASN A 145 2.29 11.00 -17.81
N ASP A 146 2.32 9.68 -17.76
CA ASP A 146 2.67 8.82 -18.90
C ASP A 146 1.68 8.94 -20.06
N VAL A 147 0.38 9.01 -19.76
CA VAL A 147 -0.66 9.21 -20.77
C VAL A 147 -0.54 10.60 -21.43
N THR A 148 -0.20 11.62 -20.66
CA THR A 148 -0.06 12.99 -21.18
C THR A 148 1.19 13.12 -22.05
N SER A 149 2.32 12.52 -21.68
CA SER A 149 3.57 12.53 -22.46
C SER A 149 3.43 11.75 -23.76
N GLY A 150 2.75 10.61 -23.76
CA GLY A 150 2.46 9.82 -24.96
C GLY A 150 1.64 10.60 -25.98
N ASN A 151 0.60 11.29 -25.53
CA ASN A 151 -0.24 12.13 -26.42
C ASN A 151 0.53 13.31 -27.02
N LEU A 152 1.45 13.90 -26.26
CA LEU A 152 2.29 15.00 -26.73
C LEU A 152 3.25 14.53 -27.82
N VAL A 153 3.90 13.38 -27.65
CA VAL A 153 4.81 12.78 -28.65
C VAL A 153 4.06 12.46 -29.94
N ILE A 154 2.87 11.86 -29.85
CA ILE A 154 2.04 11.57 -31.03
C ILE A 154 1.67 12.87 -31.76
N ALA A 155 1.31 13.93 -31.03
CA ALA A 155 0.99 15.24 -31.62
C ALA A 155 2.19 15.81 -32.40
N PHE A 156 3.40 15.76 -31.85
CA PHE A 156 4.62 16.21 -32.54
C PHE A 156 4.92 15.38 -33.79
N VAL A 157 4.75 14.08 -33.75
CA VAL A 157 4.96 13.20 -34.92
C VAL A 157 3.96 13.52 -36.01
N VAL A 158 2.69 13.73 -35.70
CA VAL A 158 1.65 14.10 -36.68
C VAL A 158 1.95 15.45 -37.33
N ILE A 159 2.32 16.45 -36.53
CA ILE A 159 2.69 17.78 -37.03
C ILE A 159 3.91 17.70 -37.95
N PHE A 160 4.94 16.93 -37.58
CA PHE A 160 6.13 16.74 -38.38
C PHE A 160 5.85 16.09 -39.72
N LEU A 161 5.03 15.03 -39.73
CA LEU A 161 4.60 14.36 -40.97
C LEU A 161 3.77 15.31 -41.87
N PHE A 162 2.94 16.15 -41.26
CA PHE A 162 2.17 17.15 -42.01
C PHE A 162 3.04 18.23 -42.67
N ILE A 163 4.10 18.69 -41.98
CA ILE A 163 5.08 19.62 -42.55
C ILE A 163 5.82 18.99 -43.73
N ILE A 164 6.27 17.73 -43.59
CA ILE A 164 6.92 17.00 -44.69
C ILE A 164 5.97 16.88 -45.89
N PHE A 165 4.71 16.56 -45.64
CA PHE A 165 3.69 16.45 -46.70
C PHE A 165 3.51 17.77 -47.46
N ILE A 166 3.43 18.91 -46.74
CA ILE A 166 3.35 20.24 -47.36
C ILE A 166 4.60 20.55 -48.18
N MET A 167 5.79 20.22 -47.70
CA MET A 167 7.04 20.42 -48.43
C MET A 167 7.07 19.61 -49.73
N ILE A 168 6.66 18.35 -49.69
CA ILE A 168 6.57 17.47 -50.87
C ILE A 168 5.56 18.04 -51.87
N LEU A 169 4.41 18.48 -51.39
CA LEU A 169 3.35 19.06 -52.23
C LEU A 169 3.84 20.34 -52.95
N SER A 170 4.51 21.22 -52.19
CA SER A 170 5.10 22.45 -52.72
C SER A 170 6.18 22.17 -53.75
N TYR A 171 7.01 21.15 -53.55
CA TYR A 171 8.02 20.67 -54.50
C TYR A 171 7.41 20.15 -55.79
N ILE A 172 6.34 19.38 -55.70
CA ILE A 172 5.61 18.82 -56.88
C ILE A 172 4.95 19.95 -57.64
N ILE A 173 4.31 20.92 -57.02
CA ILE A 173 3.67 22.08 -57.64
C ILE A 173 4.70 22.90 -58.40
N LYS A 174 5.86 23.15 -57.83
CA LYS A 174 6.95 23.94 -58.44
C LYS A 174 7.61 23.25 -59.63
N ARG A 175 7.48 21.94 -59.76
CA ARG A 175 8.03 21.12 -60.86
C ARG A 175 7.05 20.95 -62.05
N ARG A 176 5.80 21.39 -61.93
CA ARG A 176 4.89 21.34 -63.11
C ARG A 176 5.40 22.24 -64.21
N PRO A 177 5.74 21.69 -65.39
CA PRO A 177 6.15 22.51 -66.54
C PRO A 177 4.94 23.41 -66.92
N ARG A 178 5.22 24.71 -67.16
CA ARG A 178 4.25 25.61 -67.78
C ARG A 178 3.99 25.08 -69.21
N ILE A 179 2.83 24.54 -69.42
CA ILE A 179 2.34 24.21 -70.74
C ILE A 179 1.96 25.52 -71.39
N CYS A 180 2.72 25.94 -72.40
CA CYS A 180 2.35 27.03 -73.32
C CYS A 180 1.26 26.54 -74.25
#